data_bc53483f35e5a81b7f93bb8774ae8cfc
#
_entry.id   bc53483f35e5a81b7f93bb8774ae8cfc
#
_cell.length_a   1.000
_cell.length_b   1.000
_cell.length_c   1.000
_cell.angle_alpha   90.00
_cell.angle_beta   90.00
_cell.angle_gamma   90.00
#
_symmetry.space_group_name_H-M   'P 1'
#
loop_
_entity.id
_entity.type
_entity.pdbx_description
1 polymer ?
#
loop_
_entity_poly.entity_id
_entity_poly.type
_entity_poly.pdbx_seq_one_letter_code
_entity_poly.pdbx_strand_id
1 'polypeptide(L)'
;MASARXISXVGSLGRVTRSSLQFIILLCICRPIHGELTYQIQESLGYDDHIEFGLSVDPDTSPLAGRQDSQLSGLLNQLQSEAKWVYRPVKVLKSELNLSGQRYHYLETKQSSPDQKMKAGLTAFNGYAYQLSGRLDYQFSNRLPSLRLGCQLQRQNRVDAAYDQRWQGVELSWGRIVSYRYKRNWFDDEITKRKDFQLVGSQLHQLECGLQLKLWFKKPGQLNYLLTLRDYQSNLSDLIWFATGLSQVDRRFDRLHQLTWRQPWQLNDRLILQTEVFYQRNQGNLSFYHFSIRQTNLLAFYLWQPGRSIQLTTGGRWLTQTGRKVENEEDFRRDFQWQIEAELRWRLNQKFSLIADYRWIQNQTNETVQRLSFLNYVHNQLQLAVVLVN
;
A
#
# COMPACT_ATOMS: atom_id res chain seq x y z
N MET A 1 41.28 -9.39 -1.66
CA MET A 1 40.09 -10.15 -1.16
C MET A 1 38.74 -9.52 -1.53
N ALA A 2 38.67 -8.68 -2.56
CA ALA A 2 37.42 -8.01 -3.02
C ALA A 2 36.77 -8.67 -4.23
N SER A 3 37.41 -9.67 -4.84
CA SER A 3 36.95 -10.20 -6.12
C SER A 3 35.98 -11.40 -6.04
N ALA A 4 35.82 -12.01 -4.87
CA ALA A 4 35.00 -13.24 -4.73
C ALA A 4 33.50 -12.97 -4.47
N ARG A 5 33.16 -11.74 -4.07
CA ARG A 5 31.76 -11.39 -3.74
C ARG A 5 30.85 -11.01 -4.92
N UNK A 6 31.42 -10.79 -5.85
CA UNK A 6 30.69 -10.40 -6.91
C UNK A 6 30.14 -11.48 -7.74
N ILE A 7 30.79 -12.40 -7.56
CA ILE A 7 30.38 -13.56 -8.36
C ILE A 7 29.06 -14.14 -7.87
N SER A 8 28.75 -13.96 -6.61
CA SER A 8 27.48 -14.44 -6.07
C SER A 8 26.22 -13.63 -6.46
N UNK A 9 26.57 -12.62 -6.83
CA UNK A 9 25.55 -11.87 -7.22
C UNK A 9 25.04 -12.10 -8.58
N VAL A 10 25.89 -12.30 -9.23
CA VAL A 10 25.56 -12.64 -10.62
C VAL A 10 24.79 -13.97 -10.66
N GLY A 11 25.09 -14.88 -9.77
CA GLY A 11 24.37 -16.15 -9.66
C GLY A 11 22.90 -16.01 -9.22
N SER A 12 22.59 -15.02 -8.40
CA SER A 12 21.20 -14.76 -7.97
C SER A 12 20.37 -14.04 -9.07
N LEU A 13 21.00 -13.17 -9.85
CA LEU A 13 20.38 -12.55 -11.02
C LEU A 13 19.98 -13.57 -12.09
N GLY A 14 20.80 -14.60 -12.30
CA GLY A 14 20.51 -15.66 -13.26
C GLY A 14 19.31 -16.54 -12.90
N ARG A 15 19.00 -16.70 -11.61
CA ARG A 15 17.80 -17.47 -11.16
C ARG A 15 16.50 -16.65 -11.30
N VAL A 16 16.59 -15.36 -11.14
CA VAL A 16 15.42 -14.44 -11.27
C VAL A 16 14.94 -14.40 -12.72
N THR A 17 15.88 -14.32 -13.67
CA THR A 17 15.54 -14.28 -15.10
C THR A 17 14.89 -15.59 -15.58
N ARG A 18 15.25 -16.74 -15.02
CA ARG A 18 14.64 -18.04 -15.38
C ARG A 18 13.16 -18.11 -14.96
N SER A 19 12.83 -17.69 -13.74
CA SER A 19 11.44 -17.73 -13.25
C SER A 19 10.55 -16.78 -14.03
N SER A 20 11.06 -15.57 -14.34
CA SER A 20 10.32 -14.58 -15.13
C SER A 20 10.11 -15.08 -16.56
N LEU A 21 11.13 -15.73 -17.15
CA LEU A 21 11.03 -16.29 -18.48
C LEU A 21 10.03 -17.45 -18.53
N GLN A 22 10.02 -18.32 -17.51
CA GLN A 22 9.05 -19.40 -17.41
C GLN A 22 7.62 -18.89 -17.30
N PHE A 23 7.39 -17.81 -16.54
CA PHE A 23 6.09 -17.18 -16.40
C PHE A 23 5.62 -16.58 -17.74
N ILE A 24 6.53 -15.90 -18.47
CA ILE A 24 6.23 -15.35 -19.81
C ILE A 24 5.89 -16.48 -20.78
N ILE A 25 6.66 -17.56 -20.78
CA ILE A 25 6.41 -18.71 -21.63
C ILE A 25 5.05 -19.35 -21.31
N LEU A 26 4.70 -19.47 -20.02
CA LEU A 26 3.41 -20.01 -19.60
C LEU A 26 2.26 -19.10 -20.09
N LEU A 27 2.41 -17.79 -19.99
CA LEU A 27 1.42 -16.83 -20.50
C LEU A 27 1.29 -16.88 -22.02
N CYS A 28 2.40 -17.11 -22.74
CA CYS A 28 2.38 -17.23 -24.21
C CYS A 28 1.72 -18.53 -24.69
N ILE A 29 1.84 -19.61 -23.92
CA ILE A 29 1.23 -20.91 -24.25
C ILE A 29 -0.29 -20.87 -24.01
N CYS A 30 -0.74 -20.12 -23.00
CA CYS A 30 -2.16 -19.97 -22.67
C CYS A 30 -2.83 -18.88 -23.50
N ARG A 31 -2.56 -18.76 -24.80
CA ARG A 31 -3.28 -17.79 -25.65
C ARG A 31 -4.79 -18.04 -25.52
N PRO A 32 -5.53 -17.12 -24.91
CA PRO A 32 -6.97 -17.28 -24.84
C PRO A 32 -7.55 -17.20 -26.25
N ILE A 33 -8.39 -18.14 -26.56
CA ILE A 33 -8.96 -18.31 -27.90
C ILE A 33 -9.74 -17.07 -28.33
N HIS A 34 -10.24 -16.28 -27.39
CA HIS A 34 -10.95 -15.01 -27.67
C HIS A 34 -10.76 -14.03 -26.51
N GLY A 35 -9.89 -13.05 -26.68
CA GLY A 35 -9.67 -12.01 -25.66
C GLY A 35 -8.39 -11.23 -25.90
N GLU A 36 -8.29 -10.10 -25.24
CA GLU A 36 -7.13 -9.22 -25.31
C GLU A 36 -6.25 -9.44 -24.07
N LEU A 37 -5.01 -9.88 -24.29
CA LEU A 37 -4.05 -10.06 -23.21
C LEU A 37 -3.02 -8.92 -23.24
N THR A 38 -2.86 -8.25 -22.15
CA THR A 38 -1.78 -7.28 -21.94
C THR A 38 -0.91 -7.73 -20.77
N TYR A 39 0.37 -7.42 -20.82
CA TYR A 39 1.25 -7.68 -19.68
C TYR A 39 2.25 -6.54 -19.47
N GLN A 40 2.69 -6.43 -18.25
CA GLN A 40 3.71 -5.47 -17.85
C GLN A 40 4.69 -6.14 -16.89
N ILE A 41 5.97 -5.87 -17.06
CA ILE A 41 7.03 -6.30 -16.15
C ILE A 41 7.84 -5.07 -15.80
N GLN A 42 8.11 -4.89 -14.53
CA GLN A 42 8.89 -3.78 -14.00
C GLN A 42 9.94 -4.32 -13.05
N GLU A 43 11.18 -3.97 -13.29
CA GLU A 43 12.27 -4.20 -12.34
C GLU A 43 12.77 -2.87 -11.84
N SER A 44 12.95 -2.75 -10.54
CA SER A 44 13.39 -1.52 -9.91
C SER A 44 14.47 -1.79 -8.86
N LEU A 45 15.37 -0.83 -8.73
CA LEU A 45 16.36 -0.77 -7.66
C LEU A 45 16.14 0.54 -6.92
N GLY A 46 15.99 0.46 -5.62
CA GLY A 46 15.75 1.62 -4.78
C GLY A 46 16.65 1.65 -3.56
N TYR A 47 16.83 2.84 -3.03
CA TYR A 47 17.43 3.06 -1.73
C TYR A 47 16.41 3.69 -0.81
N ASP A 48 16.35 3.17 0.40
CA ASP A 48 15.41 3.59 1.44
C ASP A 48 16.21 3.85 2.71
N ASP A 49 16.20 5.09 3.20
CA ASP A 49 16.95 5.47 4.39
C ASP A 49 16.16 5.25 5.70
N HIS A 50 14.88 4.90 5.57
CA HIS A 50 14.03 4.66 6.73
C HIS A 50 13.05 3.53 6.38
N ILE A 51 13.52 2.28 6.48
CA ILE A 51 12.70 1.13 6.16
C ILE A 51 11.65 0.97 7.26
N GLU A 52 10.45 1.45 6.98
CA GLU A 52 9.29 1.13 7.77
C GLU A 52 8.88 -0.30 7.47
N PHE A 53 8.97 -1.15 8.45
CA PHE A 53 8.34 -2.46 8.34
C PHE A 53 6.84 -2.21 8.13
N GLY A 54 6.39 -2.32 6.90
CA GLY A 54 5.03 -1.96 6.45
C GLY A 54 3.90 -2.78 7.09
N LEU A 55 4.11 -3.15 8.31
CA LEU A 55 3.06 -3.54 9.21
C LEU A 55 2.39 -2.23 9.62
N SER A 56 1.15 -2.06 9.24
CA SER A 56 0.28 -1.05 9.84
C SER A 56 0.04 -1.40 11.31
N VAL A 57 1.10 -1.79 11.97
CA VAL A 57 1.08 -2.11 13.40
C VAL A 57 1.18 -0.77 14.11
N ASP A 58 0.26 -0.54 14.99
CA ASP A 58 0.39 0.52 15.98
C ASP A 58 1.83 0.47 16.53
N PRO A 59 2.59 1.57 16.45
CA PRO A 59 3.98 1.56 16.91
C PRO A 59 4.13 1.14 18.36
N ASP A 60 3.06 1.24 19.15
CA ASP A 60 3.08 0.82 20.55
C ASP A 60 2.96 -0.69 20.75
N THR A 61 2.45 -1.39 19.73
CA THR A 61 2.34 -2.86 19.79
C THR A 61 3.47 -3.55 19.05
N SER A 62 4.34 -2.78 18.38
CA SER A 62 5.51 -3.34 17.72
C SER A 62 6.59 -3.66 18.77
N PRO A 63 7.17 -4.86 18.78
CA PRO A 63 8.30 -5.15 19.68
C PRO A 63 9.56 -4.40 19.30
N LEU A 64 9.57 -3.77 18.13
CA LEU A 64 10.62 -2.84 17.75
C LEU A 64 10.39 -1.45 18.34
N ALA A 65 9.21 -1.19 18.92
CA ALA A 65 8.88 0.11 19.52
C ALA A 65 9.74 0.48 20.75
N GLY A 66 10.38 -0.49 21.37
CA GLY A 66 11.31 -0.24 22.48
C GLY A 66 12.77 -0.05 22.06
N ARG A 67 13.08 -0.09 20.77
CA ARG A 67 14.47 -0.01 20.28
C ARG A 67 14.70 1.33 19.59
N GLN A 68 15.22 2.25 20.34
CA GLN A 68 15.39 3.66 19.99
C GLN A 68 16.34 3.96 18.81
N ASP A 69 17.20 3.03 18.41
CA ASP A 69 18.34 3.37 17.54
C ASP A 69 18.34 2.67 16.17
N SER A 70 17.21 2.13 15.75
CA SER A 70 17.19 1.32 14.54
C SER A 70 16.56 2.03 13.33
N GLN A 71 17.21 3.07 12.86
CA GLN A 71 17.01 3.49 11.49
C GLN A 71 17.66 2.44 10.58
N LEU A 72 16.84 1.58 10.02
CA LEU A 72 17.30 0.63 9.03
C LEU A 72 17.25 1.29 7.66
N SER A 73 18.36 1.27 6.96
CA SER A 73 18.42 1.73 5.58
C SER A 73 18.93 0.60 4.70
N GLY A 74 18.53 0.58 3.46
CA GLY A 74 18.96 -0.51 2.59
C GLY A 74 18.64 -0.33 1.13
N LEU A 75 19.31 -1.13 0.32
CA LEU A 75 19.01 -1.28 -1.09
C LEU A 75 17.91 -2.31 -1.26
N LEU A 76 16.85 -1.94 -1.96
CA LEU A 76 15.71 -2.79 -2.27
C LEU A 76 15.68 -3.08 -3.77
N ASN A 77 15.77 -4.36 -4.13
CA ASN A 77 15.44 -4.81 -5.48
C ASN A 77 13.99 -5.30 -5.50
N GLN A 78 13.23 -4.83 -6.44
CA GLN A 78 11.83 -5.19 -6.58
C GLN A 78 11.53 -5.58 -8.03
N LEU A 79 10.91 -6.72 -8.19
CA LEU A 79 10.40 -7.19 -9.48
C LEU A 79 8.89 -7.28 -9.39
N GLN A 80 8.20 -6.62 -10.29
CA GLN A 80 6.74 -6.66 -10.41
C GLN A 80 6.35 -7.20 -11.78
N SER A 81 5.30 -7.99 -11.82
CA SER A 81 4.71 -8.49 -13.06
C SER A 81 3.21 -8.41 -12.97
N GLU A 82 2.58 -8.04 -14.05
CA GLU A 82 1.13 -7.98 -14.15
C GLU A 82 0.72 -8.52 -15.51
N ALA A 83 -0.31 -9.37 -15.53
CA ALA A 83 -0.95 -9.86 -16.74
C ALA A 83 -2.45 -9.65 -16.61
N LYS A 84 -3.03 -9.03 -17.61
CA LYS A 84 -4.44 -8.70 -17.64
C LYS A 84 -5.06 -9.27 -18.90
N TRP A 85 -6.09 -10.07 -18.74
CA TRP A 85 -6.89 -10.61 -19.81
C TRP A 85 -8.28 -9.99 -19.79
N VAL A 86 -8.72 -9.47 -20.93
CA VAL A 86 -10.03 -8.84 -21.10
C VAL A 86 -10.80 -9.61 -22.16
N TYR A 87 -12.01 -10.02 -21.80
CA TYR A 87 -12.90 -10.74 -22.70
C TYR A 87 -14.25 -10.04 -22.76
N ARG A 88 -14.77 -9.85 -23.99
CA ARG A 88 -16.07 -9.21 -24.23
C ARG A 88 -16.93 -10.14 -25.09
N PRO A 89 -17.67 -11.07 -24.47
CA PRO A 89 -18.51 -12.00 -25.23
C PRO A 89 -19.64 -11.27 -25.96
N VAL A 90 -20.16 -10.22 -25.40
CA VAL A 90 -21.16 -9.35 -26.00
C VAL A 90 -20.87 -7.89 -25.59
N LYS A 91 -21.44 -6.92 -26.34
CA LYS A 91 -21.18 -5.48 -26.12
C LYS A 91 -21.48 -5.01 -24.69
N VAL A 92 -22.47 -5.62 -24.04
CA VAL A 92 -22.93 -5.21 -22.72
C VAL A 92 -22.20 -5.92 -21.57
N LEU A 93 -21.39 -6.92 -21.88
CA LEU A 93 -20.72 -7.73 -20.86
C LEU A 93 -19.21 -7.74 -21.09
N LYS A 94 -18.47 -7.33 -20.07
CA LYS A 94 -17.00 -7.35 -20.07
C LYS A 94 -16.53 -8.14 -18.85
N SER A 95 -15.65 -9.10 -19.10
CA SER A 95 -14.95 -9.78 -18.02
C SER A 95 -13.47 -9.44 -18.06
N GLU A 96 -12.87 -9.29 -16.90
CA GLU A 96 -11.43 -9.08 -16.74
C GLU A 96 -10.89 -10.09 -15.75
N LEU A 97 -9.73 -10.64 -16.08
CA LEU A 97 -8.92 -11.41 -15.15
C LEU A 97 -7.56 -10.74 -15.07
N ASN A 98 -7.12 -10.47 -13.85
CA ASN A 98 -5.82 -9.86 -13.61
C ASN A 98 -5.03 -10.75 -12.66
N LEU A 99 -3.80 -11.07 -13.06
CA LEU A 99 -2.82 -11.77 -12.25
C LEU A 99 -1.62 -10.86 -12.06
N SER A 100 -1.25 -10.59 -10.83
CA SER A 100 -0.06 -9.82 -10.54
C SER A 100 0.83 -10.56 -9.55
N GLY A 101 2.14 -10.33 -9.71
CA GLY A 101 3.16 -10.88 -8.84
C GLY A 101 4.17 -9.81 -8.49
N GLN A 102 4.68 -9.87 -7.29
CA GLN A 102 5.68 -8.94 -6.80
C GLN A 102 6.68 -9.70 -5.96
N ARG A 103 7.95 -9.47 -6.22
CA ARG A 103 9.05 -9.95 -5.37
C ARG A 103 9.82 -8.75 -4.86
N TYR A 104 10.20 -8.77 -3.61
CA TYR A 104 11.04 -7.75 -3.03
C TYR A 104 12.17 -8.41 -2.25
N HIS A 105 13.35 -7.82 -2.37
CA HIS A 105 14.56 -8.37 -1.81
C HIS A 105 15.47 -7.22 -1.36
N TYR A 106 15.67 -7.13 -0.05
CA TYR A 106 16.64 -6.22 0.52
C TYR A 106 18.04 -6.82 0.32
N LEU A 107 18.88 -6.10 -0.44
CA LEU A 107 20.18 -6.62 -0.87
C LEU A 107 21.23 -6.46 0.23
N GLU A 108 21.30 -5.30 0.86
CA GLU A 108 22.25 -5.03 1.92
C GLU A 108 21.76 -3.87 2.77
N THR A 109 22.04 -3.95 4.04
CA THR A 109 21.64 -2.93 4.99
C THR A 109 22.84 -2.46 5.78
N LYS A 110 23.02 -1.14 5.84
CA LYS A 110 23.91 -0.53 6.80
C LYS A 110 23.14 -0.33 8.09
N GLN A 111 23.69 -0.80 9.15
CA GLN A 111 23.14 -0.68 10.47
C GLN A 111 23.95 0.33 11.28
N SER A 112 23.27 1.26 11.91
CA SER A 112 23.90 2.23 12.80
C SER A 112 24.19 1.65 14.19
N SER A 113 23.68 0.44 14.49
CA SER A 113 23.87 -0.23 15.77
C SER A 113 24.63 -1.56 15.62
N PRO A 114 25.53 -1.90 16.55
CA PRO A 114 26.32 -3.13 16.48
C PRO A 114 25.57 -4.41 16.83
N ASP A 115 24.28 -4.35 17.10
CA ASP A 115 23.53 -5.52 17.57
C ASP A 115 23.23 -6.49 16.41
N GLN A 116 23.92 -7.62 16.39
CA GLN A 116 23.84 -8.64 15.35
C GLN A 116 22.45 -9.27 15.19
N LYS A 117 21.60 -9.20 16.22
CA LYS A 117 20.24 -9.75 16.18
C LYS A 117 19.34 -8.98 15.20
N MET A 118 19.65 -7.72 14.90
CA MET A 118 18.88 -6.94 13.93
C MET A 118 19.25 -7.20 12.47
N LYS A 119 20.45 -7.72 12.19
CA LYS A 119 20.82 -8.09 10.81
C LYS A 119 19.92 -9.18 10.24
N ALA A 120 19.38 -10.05 11.06
CA ALA A 120 18.39 -11.05 10.64
C ALA A 120 17.01 -10.43 10.32
N GLY A 121 16.74 -9.22 10.81
CA GLY A 121 15.43 -8.61 10.74
C GLY A 121 14.99 -8.26 9.32
N LEU A 122 15.86 -7.70 8.49
CA LEU A 122 15.47 -7.26 7.13
C LEU A 122 15.31 -8.42 6.15
N THR A 123 16.14 -9.45 6.26
CA THR A 123 16.00 -10.63 5.42
C THR A 123 14.69 -11.37 5.69
N ALA A 124 14.13 -11.24 6.91
CA ALA A 124 12.83 -11.80 7.24
C ALA A 124 11.69 -11.20 6.39
N PHE A 125 11.85 -9.96 5.91
CA PHE A 125 10.84 -9.28 5.08
C PHE A 125 11.04 -9.52 3.58
N ASN A 126 12.13 -10.14 3.17
CA ASN A 126 12.28 -10.58 1.79
C ASN A 126 11.14 -11.56 1.46
N GLY A 127 10.60 -11.44 0.27
CA GLY A 127 9.46 -12.28 -0.04
C GLY A 127 8.82 -11.98 -1.38
N TYR A 128 7.66 -12.56 -1.54
CA TYR A 128 6.86 -12.36 -2.74
C TYR A 128 5.38 -12.26 -2.37
N ALA A 129 4.68 -11.50 -3.18
CA ALA A 129 3.24 -11.38 -3.11
C ALA A 129 2.65 -11.70 -4.48
N TYR A 130 1.48 -12.30 -4.51
CA TYR A 130 0.74 -12.49 -5.74
C TYR A 130 -0.73 -12.24 -5.49
N GLN A 131 -1.39 -11.77 -6.53
CA GLN A 131 -2.79 -11.43 -6.49
C GLN A 131 -3.46 -11.92 -7.75
N LEU A 132 -4.60 -12.54 -7.57
CA LEU A 132 -5.52 -12.90 -8.64
C LEU A 132 -6.81 -12.11 -8.41
N SER A 133 -7.27 -11.39 -9.42
CA SER A 133 -8.55 -10.71 -9.35
C SER A 133 -9.38 -10.95 -10.61
N GLY A 134 -10.66 -11.14 -10.40
CA GLY A 134 -11.65 -11.27 -11.47
C GLY A 134 -12.67 -10.15 -11.37
N ARG A 135 -13.13 -9.66 -12.51
CA ARG A 135 -14.15 -8.61 -12.56
C ARG A 135 -15.10 -8.86 -13.72
N LEU A 136 -16.37 -8.70 -13.45
CA LEU A 136 -17.45 -8.77 -14.41
C LEU A 136 -18.18 -7.45 -14.41
N ASP A 137 -18.19 -6.76 -15.54
CA ASP A 137 -18.92 -5.50 -15.74
C ASP A 137 -20.10 -5.78 -16.68
N TYR A 138 -21.30 -5.39 -16.25
CA TYR A 138 -22.51 -5.50 -17.04
C TYR A 138 -23.14 -4.13 -17.26
N GLN A 139 -23.34 -3.74 -18.51
CA GLN A 139 -23.92 -2.46 -18.92
C GLN A 139 -25.37 -2.66 -19.34
N PHE A 140 -26.32 -2.25 -18.50
CA PHE A 140 -27.74 -2.37 -18.80
C PHE A 140 -28.16 -1.53 -20.01
N SER A 141 -27.65 -0.29 -20.06
CA SER A 141 -27.89 0.63 -21.16
C SER A 141 -26.84 1.74 -21.14
N ASN A 142 -26.79 2.53 -22.18
CA ASN A 142 -25.86 3.66 -22.25
C ASN A 142 -26.18 4.78 -21.24
N ARG A 143 -27.41 4.79 -20.69
CA ARG A 143 -27.87 5.83 -19.75
C ARG A 143 -27.71 5.43 -18.29
N LEU A 144 -27.62 4.14 -18.00
CA LEU A 144 -27.53 3.65 -16.64
C LEU A 144 -26.07 3.29 -16.28
N PRO A 145 -25.68 3.48 -15.04
CA PRO A 145 -24.37 3.01 -14.60
C PRO A 145 -24.23 1.49 -14.75
N SER A 146 -23.03 1.04 -15.03
CA SER A 146 -22.74 -0.40 -15.09
C SER A 146 -22.81 -1.03 -13.72
N LEU A 147 -23.26 -2.27 -13.69
CA LEU A 147 -23.11 -3.13 -12.50
C LEU A 147 -21.78 -3.87 -12.60
N ARG A 148 -21.02 -3.86 -11.53
CA ARG A 148 -19.73 -4.54 -11.46
C ARG A 148 -19.73 -5.53 -10.31
N LEU A 149 -19.29 -6.74 -10.60
CA LEU A 149 -18.98 -7.75 -9.60
C LEU A 149 -17.49 -8.05 -9.68
N GLY A 150 -16.80 -8.00 -8.55
CA GLY A 150 -15.38 -8.28 -8.45
C GLY A 150 -15.05 -9.31 -7.40
N CYS A 151 -14.00 -10.07 -7.61
CA CYS A 151 -13.40 -10.93 -6.59
C CYS A 151 -11.89 -10.76 -6.60
N GLN A 152 -11.28 -10.98 -5.45
CA GLN A 152 -9.84 -10.80 -5.28
C GLN A 152 -9.31 -11.83 -4.29
N LEU A 153 -8.21 -12.46 -4.66
CA LEU A 153 -7.41 -13.32 -3.79
C LEU A 153 -6.00 -12.77 -3.80
N GLN A 154 -5.39 -12.63 -2.63
CA GLN A 154 -4.02 -12.17 -2.50
C GLN A 154 -3.33 -13.00 -1.44
N ARG A 155 -2.07 -13.33 -1.71
CA ARG A 155 -1.20 -13.98 -0.74
C ARG A 155 0.15 -13.28 -0.75
N GLN A 156 0.68 -13.08 0.43
CA GLN A 156 2.01 -12.54 0.65
C GLN A 156 2.78 -13.54 1.49
N ASN A 157 3.89 -13.99 0.97
CA ASN A 157 4.80 -14.90 1.66
C ASN A 157 6.09 -14.15 1.96
N ARG A 158 6.58 -14.31 3.17
CA ARG A 158 7.83 -13.72 3.64
C ARG A 158 8.84 -14.83 3.94
N VAL A 159 10.10 -14.48 4.05
CA VAL A 159 11.13 -15.42 4.51
C VAL A 159 10.81 -15.88 5.93
N ASP A 160 10.41 -14.94 6.79
CA ASP A 160 9.81 -15.32 8.08
C ASP A 160 8.30 -15.54 7.88
N ALA A 161 7.88 -16.80 7.93
CA ALA A 161 6.49 -17.20 7.76
C ALA A 161 5.54 -16.55 8.79
N ALA A 162 6.09 -16.01 9.88
CA ALA A 162 5.31 -15.23 10.84
C ALA A 162 4.57 -14.06 10.22
N TYR A 163 5.04 -13.55 9.10
CA TYR A 163 4.43 -12.41 8.41
C TYR A 163 3.66 -12.80 7.16
N ASP A 164 3.43 -14.10 6.94
CA ASP A 164 2.64 -14.58 5.80
C ASP A 164 1.18 -14.16 5.98
N GLN A 165 0.64 -13.53 4.93
CA GLN A 165 -0.72 -13.01 4.96
C GLN A 165 -1.51 -13.49 3.76
N ARG A 166 -2.80 -13.67 3.97
CA ARG A 166 -3.76 -13.97 2.90
C ARG A 166 -4.93 -13.00 2.98
N TRP A 167 -5.40 -12.57 1.83
CA TRP A 167 -6.60 -11.74 1.69
C TRP A 167 -7.52 -12.36 0.67
N GLN A 168 -8.79 -12.28 0.95
CA GLN A 168 -9.82 -12.53 -0.04
C GLN A 168 -10.89 -11.44 0.05
N GLY A 169 -11.50 -11.13 -1.08
CA GLY A 169 -12.52 -10.11 -1.10
C GLY A 169 -13.46 -10.26 -2.27
N VAL A 170 -14.64 -9.69 -2.08
CA VAL A 170 -15.64 -9.53 -3.13
C VAL A 170 -16.09 -8.08 -3.14
N GLU A 171 -16.46 -7.61 -4.31
CA GLU A 171 -16.93 -6.24 -4.53
C GLU A 171 -18.17 -6.27 -5.41
N LEU A 172 -19.16 -5.48 -5.03
CA LEU A 172 -20.32 -5.18 -5.85
C LEU A 172 -20.40 -3.67 -5.99
N SER A 173 -20.46 -3.15 -7.22
CA SER A 173 -20.57 -1.71 -7.40
C SER A 173 -21.53 -1.35 -8.53
N TRP A 174 -22.19 -0.23 -8.38
CA TRP A 174 -23.08 0.37 -9.38
C TRP A 174 -22.47 1.68 -9.86
N GLY A 175 -21.76 1.57 -10.97
CA GLY A 175 -21.00 2.68 -11.53
C GLY A 175 -19.94 3.19 -10.55
N ARG A 176 -19.94 4.53 -10.40
CA ARG A 176 -19.12 5.23 -9.41
C ARG A 176 -19.98 5.77 -8.26
N ILE A 177 -21.27 5.42 -8.22
CA ILE A 177 -22.24 5.99 -7.28
C ILE A 177 -22.14 5.27 -5.94
N VAL A 178 -22.15 3.94 -5.97
CA VAL A 178 -22.09 3.16 -4.74
C VAL A 178 -21.30 1.88 -4.99
N SER A 179 -20.48 1.50 -4.02
CA SER A 179 -19.86 0.18 -4.01
C SER A 179 -19.88 -0.40 -2.59
N TYR A 180 -20.05 -1.70 -2.56
CA TYR A 180 -19.90 -2.50 -1.34
C TYR A 180 -18.75 -3.46 -1.56
N ARG A 181 -17.86 -3.55 -0.56
CA ARG A 181 -16.71 -4.45 -0.61
C ARG A 181 -16.61 -5.19 0.71
N TYR A 182 -16.51 -6.50 0.62
CA TYR A 182 -16.16 -7.35 1.73
C TYR A 182 -14.74 -7.83 1.54
N LYS A 183 -13.92 -7.75 2.59
CA LYS A 183 -12.56 -8.30 2.60
C LYS A 183 -12.34 -9.07 3.89
N ARG A 184 -11.63 -10.16 3.77
CA ARG A 184 -11.14 -10.92 4.91
C ARG A 184 -9.65 -11.09 4.77
N ASN A 185 -8.94 -10.80 5.85
CA ASN A 185 -7.52 -11.08 5.93
C ASN A 185 -7.25 -12.05 7.08
N TRP A 186 -6.25 -12.88 6.93
CA TRP A 186 -5.77 -13.75 8.01
C TRP A 186 -4.28 -14.05 7.82
N PHE A 187 -3.65 -14.43 8.92
CA PHE A 187 -2.25 -14.82 8.96
C PHE A 187 -2.17 -16.33 9.09
N ASP A 188 -1.11 -16.94 8.59
CA ASP A 188 -0.95 -18.40 8.67
C ASP A 188 -0.75 -18.85 10.14
N ASP A 189 -1.35 -19.96 10.52
CA ASP A 189 -1.59 -20.36 11.91
C ASP A 189 -0.36 -20.73 12.73
N GLU A 190 0.81 -20.91 12.12
CA GLU A 190 2.03 -21.23 12.86
C GLU A 190 2.49 -20.12 13.82
N ILE A 191 1.94 -18.93 13.66
CA ILE A 191 2.32 -17.72 14.38
C ILE A 191 1.59 -17.59 15.70
N THR A 192 0.37 -18.11 15.78
CA THR A 192 -0.42 -18.06 17.02
C THR A 192 0.25 -18.82 18.17
N LYS A 193 1.26 -19.62 17.86
CA LYS A 193 2.06 -20.35 18.86
C LYS A 193 3.18 -19.50 19.48
N ARG A 194 3.56 -18.38 18.87
CA ARG A 194 4.52 -17.43 19.46
C ARG A 194 3.73 -16.41 20.29
N LYS A 195 3.77 -16.57 21.59
CA LYS A 195 3.04 -15.72 22.57
C LYS A 195 3.37 -14.24 22.47
N ASP A 196 4.44 -13.87 21.76
CA ASP A 196 4.96 -12.50 21.76
C ASP A 196 4.37 -11.64 20.62
N PHE A 197 3.60 -12.24 19.68
CA PHE A 197 3.06 -11.55 18.51
C PHE A 197 1.78 -12.19 18.02
N GLN A 198 0.66 -11.56 18.26
CA GLN A 198 -0.56 -11.95 17.61
C GLN A 198 -0.88 -10.96 16.48
N LEU A 199 -0.48 -11.30 15.26
CA LEU A 199 -1.00 -10.65 14.08
C LEU A 199 -2.43 -11.13 13.89
N VAL A 200 -3.36 -10.21 14.03
CA VAL A 200 -4.78 -10.55 14.13
C VAL A 200 -5.46 -10.44 12.78
N GLY A 201 -6.04 -11.51 12.32
CA GLY A 201 -6.91 -11.50 11.14
C GLY A 201 -8.12 -10.60 11.35
N SER A 202 -8.68 -10.09 10.27
CA SER A 202 -9.84 -9.21 10.35
C SER A 202 -10.79 -9.40 9.17
N GLN A 203 -12.05 -9.03 9.41
CA GLN A 203 -13.07 -8.93 8.37
C GLN A 203 -13.44 -7.45 8.21
N LEU A 204 -13.50 -6.99 6.97
CA LEU A 204 -13.82 -5.62 6.64
C LEU A 204 -15.06 -5.59 5.75
N HIS A 205 -16.02 -4.77 6.14
CA HIS A 205 -17.17 -4.40 5.32
C HIS A 205 -17.01 -2.93 4.96
N GLN A 206 -16.97 -2.62 3.69
CA GLN A 206 -16.77 -1.26 3.20
C GLN A 206 -17.96 -0.86 2.32
N LEU A 207 -18.56 0.27 2.62
CA LEU A 207 -19.58 0.90 1.79
C LEU A 207 -19.04 2.24 1.32
N GLU A 208 -18.92 2.42 0.02
CA GLU A 208 -18.46 3.66 -0.58
C GLU A 208 -19.58 4.29 -1.41
N CYS A 209 -19.80 5.58 -1.21
CA CYS A 209 -20.72 6.38 -2.02
C CYS A 209 -19.95 7.53 -2.65
N GLY A 210 -20.14 7.73 -3.95
CA GLY A 210 -19.46 8.77 -4.71
C GLY A 210 -20.42 9.70 -5.43
N LEU A 211 -20.11 10.99 -5.40
CA LEU A 211 -20.86 12.03 -6.09
C LEU A 211 -19.91 12.85 -6.97
N GLN A 212 -20.31 13.10 -8.19
CA GLN A 212 -19.64 14.06 -9.07
C GLN A 212 -20.38 15.40 -8.99
N LEU A 213 -19.65 16.43 -8.58
CA LEU A 213 -20.22 17.78 -8.40
C LEU A 213 -19.54 18.72 -9.38
N LYS A 214 -20.32 19.27 -10.30
CA LYS A 214 -19.85 20.27 -11.23
C LYS A 214 -20.07 21.66 -10.59
N LEU A 215 -19.05 22.10 -9.86
CA LEU A 215 -19.03 23.43 -9.28
C LEU A 215 -18.66 24.46 -10.37
N TRP A 216 -17.89 25.46 -10.02
CA TRP A 216 -17.48 26.55 -10.92
C TRP A 216 -16.37 26.15 -11.93
N PHE A 217 -15.90 24.91 -11.88
CA PHE A 217 -14.72 24.46 -12.64
C PHE A 217 -15.10 23.68 -13.90
N LYS A 218 -14.23 23.75 -14.92
CA LYS A 218 -14.44 23.02 -16.19
C LYS A 218 -14.60 21.50 -15.98
N LYS A 219 -13.85 20.94 -15.04
CA LYS A 219 -13.91 19.52 -14.72
C LYS A 219 -14.67 19.32 -13.41
N PRO A 220 -15.56 18.33 -13.33
CA PRO A 220 -16.28 18.08 -12.08
C PRO A 220 -15.34 17.59 -10.99
N GLY A 221 -15.59 18.04 -9.78
CA GLY A 221 -14.98 17.49 -8.58
C GLY A 221 -15.67 16.18 -8.19
N GLN A 222 -14.99 15.39 -7.39
CA GLN A 222 -15.51 14.12 -6.90
C GLN A 222 -15.50 14.12 -5.37
N LEU A 223 -16.67 13.89 -4.78
CA LEU A 223 -16.84 13.71 -3.35
C LEU A 223 -17.12 12.22 -3.09
N ASN A 224 -16.30 11.60 -2.27
CA ASN A 224 -16.48 10.20 -1.87
C ASN A 224 -16.63 10.10 -0.36
N TYR A 225 -17.59 9.30 0.06
CA TYR A 225 -17.74 8.90 1.46
C TYR A 225 -17.52 7.39 1.54
N LEU A 226 -16.66 6.95 2.45
CA LEU A 226 -16.37 5.54 2.72
C LEU A 226 -16.64 5.24 4.19
N LEU A 227 -17.50 4.27 4.43
CA LEU A 227 -17.69 3.66 5.74
C LEU A 227 -16.99 2.31 5.74
N THR A 228 -16.09 2.08 6.67
CA THR A 228 -15.46 0.77 6.90
C THR A 228 -15.81 0.28 8.29
N LEU A 229 -16.40 -0.91 8.36
CA LEU A 229 -16.59 -1.65 9.59
C LEU A 229 -15.56 -2.77 9.61
N ARG A 230 -14.73 -2.79 10.65
CA ARG A 230 -13.64 -3.76 10.75
C ARG A 230 -13.76 -4.54 12.05
N ASP A 231 -13.89 -5.83 11.92
CA ASP A 231 -14.03 -6.78 13.02
C ASP A 231 -12.78 -7.65 13.08
N TYR A 232 -12.12 -7.68 14.23
CA TYR A 232 -10.88 -8.43 14.43
C TYR A 232 -11.20 -9.81 14.99
N GLN A 233 -10.50 -10.84 14.51
CA GLN A 233 -10.88 -12.25 14.73
C GLN A 233 -10.42 -12.82 16.07
N SER A 234 -9.53 -12.15 16.79
CA SER A 234 -9.06 -12.64 18.09
C SER A 234 -9.20 -11.59 19.18
N ASN A 235 -9.26 -12.04 20.38
CA ASN A 235 -9.15 -11.19 21.56
C ASN A 235 -7.71 -10.68 21.64
N LEU A 236 -7.56 -9.37 21.67
CA LEU A 236 -6.25 -8.71 21.81
C LEU A 236 -5.81 -8.62 23.27
N SER A 237 -6.34 -9.50 24.13
CA SER A 237 -6.20 -9.41 25.58
C SER A 237 -4.77 -9.27 26.06
N ASP A 238 -3.85 -10.02 25.46
CA ASP A 238 -2.49 -10.09 26.00
C ASP A 238 -1.61 -8.91 25.54
N LEU A 239 -1.84 -8.40 24.33
CA LEU A 239 -1.09 -7.27 23.78
C LEU A 239 -1.58 -5.91 24.31
N ILE A 240 -2.88 -5.78 24.44
CA ILE A 240 -3.48 -4.53 24.91
C ILE A 240 -3.26 -4.36 26.41
N TRP A 241 -3.21 -5.45 27.18
CA TRP A 241 -2.88 -5.37 28.61
C TRP A 241 -1.51 -4.73 28.84
N PHE A 242 -0.53 -5.07 28.01
CA PHE A 242 0.82 -4.52 28.12
C PHE A 242 0.84 -3.00 27.80
N ALA A 243 0.02 -2.57 26.85
CA ALA A 243 0.00 -1.18 26.37
C ALA A 243 -0.95 -0.27 27.17
N THR A 244 -2.03 -0.82 27.70
CA THR A 244 -3.12 -0.01 28.28
C THR A 244 -3.44 -0.33 29.75
N GLY A 245 -2.88 -1.42 30.29
CA GLY A 245 -3.22 -1.88 31.62
C GLY A 245 -4.64 -2.46 31.77
N LEU A 246 -5.35 -2.68 30.68
CA LEU A 246 -6.69 -3.24 30.70
C LEU A 246 -6.64 -4.76 30.87
N SER A 247 -7.29 -5.27 31.90
CA SER A 247 -7.20 -6.69 32.30
C SER A 247 -8.08 -7.63 31.48
N GLN A 248 -9.08 -7.11 30.81
CA GLN A 248 -9.95 -7.86 29.90
C GLN A 248 -10.31 -6.98 28.71
N VAL A 249 -10.02 -7.44 27.51
CA VAL A 249 -10.36 -6.71 26.30
C VAL A 249 -11.30 -7.54 25.45
N ASP A 250 -12.47 -6.99 25.22
CA ASP A 250 -13.40 -7.53 24.25
C ASP A 250 -12.78 -7.51 22.84
N ARG A 251 -13.30 -8.36 21.99
CA ARG A 251 -12.94 -8.41 20.59
C ARG A 251 -13.03 -7.01 19.97
N ARG A 252 -11.92 -6.56 19.37
CA ARG A 252 -11.83 -5.21 18.80
C ARG A 252 -12.74 -5.06 17.58
N PHE A 253 -13.47 -3.97 17.55
CA PHE A 253 -14.30 -3.57 16.44
C PHE A 253 -14.04 -2.09 16.15
N ASP A 254 -13.73 -1.76 14.90
CA ASP A 254 -13.48 -0.38 14.47
C ASP A 254 -14.55 0.05 13.46
N ARG A 255 -14.99 1.29 13.60
CA ARG A 255 -15.84 1.98 12.65
C ARG A 255 -15.10 3.20 12.10
N LEU A 256 -14.82 3.16 10.82
CA LEU A 256 -14.00 4.17 10.16
C LEU A 256 -14.87 4.94 9.16
N HIS A 257 -14.98 6.23 9.35
CA HIS A 257 -15.65 7.17 8.45
C HIS A 257 -14.59 7.96 7.69
N GLN A 258 -14.72 8.04 6.38
CA GLN A 258 -13.78 8.74 5.53
C GLN A 258 -14.53 9.59 4.52
N LEU A 259 -14.13 10.84 4.40
CA LEU A 259 -14.65 11.77 3.41
C LEU A 259 -13.47 12.27 2.57
N THR A 260 -13.60 12.18 1.25
CA THR A 260 -12.54 12.61 0.33
C THR A 260 -13.15 13.50 -0.74
N TRP A 261 -12.57 14.69 -0.91
CA TRP A 261 -12.88 15.58 -2.01
C TRP A 261 -11.68 15.64 -2.95
N ARG A 262 -11.89 15.44 -4.25
CA ARG A 262 -10.87 15.58 -5.29
C ARG A 262 -11.35 16.56 -6.35
N GLN A 263 -10.52 17.55 -6.65
CA GLN A 263 -10.80 18.55 -7.68
C GLN A 263 -9.65 18.58 -8.68
N PRO A 264 -9.88 18.10 -9.92
CA PRO A 264 -8.92 18.27 -11.01
C PRO A 264 -9.04 19.66 -11.65
N TRP A 265 -7.90 20.22 -12.03
CA TRP A 265 -7.76 21.52 -12.67
C TRP A 265 -6.90 21.33 -13.92
N GLN A 266 -7.52 21.30 -15.07
CA GLN A 266 -6.79 21.25 -16.33
C GLN A 266 -6.42 22.68 -16.73
N LEU A 267 -5.17 23.06 -16.55
CA LEU A 267 -4.69 24.40 -16.88
C LEU A 267 -4.43 24.54 -18.37
N ASN A 268 -3.88 23.50 -18.98
CA ASN A 268 -3.73 23.38 -20.44
C ASN A 268 -3.61 21.89 -20.80
N ASP A 269 -3.27 21.60 -22.07
CA ASP A 269 -3.18 20.21 -22.55
C ASP A 269 -2.01 19.42 -21.96
N ARG A 270 -1.06 20.11 -21.35
CA ARG A 270 0.15 19.49 -20.79
C ARG A 270 0.20 19.54 -19.27
N LEU A 271 -0.58 20.41 -18.62
CA LEU A 271 -0.50 20.63 -17.16
C LEU A 271 -1.86 20.40 -16.52
N ILE A 272 -1.89 19.41 -15.66
CA ILE A 272 -3.04 19.08 -14.83
C ILE A 272 -2.62 19.21 -13.37
N LEU A 273 -3.38 19.96 -12.60
CA LEU A 273 -3.27 19.97 -11.14
C LEU A 273 -4.46 19.19 -10.57
N GLN A 274 -4.28 18.59 -9.42
CA GLN A 274 -5.38 17.99 -8.66
C GLN A 274 -5.18 18.30 -7.17
N THR A 275 -6.21 18.85 -6.57
CA THR A 275 -6.25 18.98 -5.11
C THR A 275 -7.06 17.83 -4.54
N GLU A 276 -6.62 17.32 -3.41
CA GLU A 276 -7.35 16.33 -2.63
C GLU A 276 -7.40 16.77 -1.18
N VAL A 277 -8.60 16.78 -0.62
CA VAL A 277 -8.82 16.99 0.81
C VAL A 277 -9.46 15.72 1.37
N PHE A 278 -8.91 15.24 2.46
CA PHE A 278 -9.28 13.96 3.06
C PHE A 278 -9.51 14.17 4.55
N TYR A 279 -10.60 13.61 5.03
CA TYR A 279 -10.90 13.53 6.45
C TYR A 279 -11.26 12.09 6.80
N GLN A 280 -10.70 11.59 7.89
CA GLN A 280 -10.99 10.24 8.36
C GLN A 280 -11.14 10.27 9.87
N ARG A 281 -12.08 9.50 10.39
CA ARG A 281 -12.28 9.32 11.83
C ARG A 281 -12.49 7.85 12.12
N ASN A 282 -11.72 7.32 13.05
CA ASN A 282 -11.91 5.97 13.58
C ASN A 282 -12.57 6.04 14.95
N GLN A 283 -13.60 5.25 15.13
CA GLN A 283 -14.28 5.01 16.40
C GLN A 283 -14.52 3.52 16.52
N GLY A 284 -14.23 2.98 17.66
CA GLY A 284 -14.42 1.55 17.91
C GLY A 284 -14.95 1.32 19.32
N ASN A 285 -15.00 0.08 19.70
CA ASN A 285 -15.34 -0.27 21.09
C ASN A 285 -14.16 -0.01 22.05
N LEU A 286 -12.93 0.13 21.53
CA LEU A 286 -11.74 0.43 22.34
C LEU A 286 -11.30 1.87 22.07
N SER A 287 -11.45 2.73 23.07
CA SER A 287 -11.14 4.17 22.94
C SER A 287 -9.68 4.43 22.57
N PHE A 288 -8.76 3.59 23.02
CA PHE A 288 -7.33 3.69 22.70
C PHE A 288 -7.04 3.83 21.20
N TYR A 289 -7.87 3.19 20.35
CA TYR A 289 -7.70 3.23 18.89
C TYR A 289 -8.51 4.34 18.21
N HIS A 290 -9.10 5.27 18.98
CA HIS A 290 -9.81 6.40 18.39
C HIS A 290 -8.82 7.41 17.82
N PHE A 291 -9.04 7.80 16.57
CA PHE A 291 -8.22 8.84 15.94
C PHE A 291 -9.00 9.61 14.87
N SER A 292 -8.49 10.76 14.54
CA SER A 292 -8.90 11.48 13.33
C SER A 292 -7.69 11.87 12.50
N ILE A 293 -7.86 11.84 11.18
CA ILE A 293 -6.86 12.27 10.21
C ILE A 293 -7.48 13.38 9.36
N ARG A 294 -6.72 14.45 9.15
CA ARG A 294 -6.98 15.46 8.12
C ARG A 294 -5.77 15.49 7.21
N GLN A 295 -6.03 15.52 5.90
CA GLN A 295 -4.94 15.49 4.93
C GLN A 295 -5.31 16.36 3.75
N THR A 296 -4.34 17.07 3.23
CA THR A 296 -4.48 17.84 1.99
C THR A 296 -3.29 17.52 1.09
N ASN A 297 -3.59 17.17 -0.15
CA ASN A 297 -2.58 16.87 -1.16
C ASN A 297 -2.79 17.78 -2.37
N LEU A 298 -1.68 18.17 -2.97
CA LEU A 298 -1.64 18.81 -4.29
C LEU A 298 -0.79 17.92 -5.20
N LEU A 299 -1.37 17.50 -6.30
CA LEU A 299 -0.68 16.77 -7.35
C LEU A 299 -0.58 17.66 -8.58
N ALA A 300 0.60 17.75 -9.17
CA ALA A 300 0.85 18.39 -10.44
C ALA A 300 1.40 17.36 -11.43
N PHE A 301 0.75 17.21 -12.56
CA PHE A 301 1.20 16.36 -13.66
C PHE A 301 1.54 17.25 -14.85
N TYR A 302 2.76 17.13 -15.36
CA TYR A 302 3.22 17.89 -16.51
C TYR A 302 3.80 16.97 -17.58
N LEU A 303 3.25 17.08 -18.78
CA LEU A 303 3.67 16.34 -19.96
C LEU A 303 4.49 17.30 -20.87
N TRP A 304 5.84 17.24 -20.77
CA TRP A 304 6.65 18.17 -21.57
C TRP A 304 6.86 17.69 -23.01
N GLN A 305 6.78 16.38 -23.24
CA GLN A 305 6.82 15.79 -24.58
C GLN A 305 5.98 14.49 -24.57
N PRO A 306 5.50 14.03 -25.74
CA PRO A 306 4.86 12.71 -25.79
C PRO A 306 5.77 11.62 -25.21
N GLY A 307 5.29 10.93 -24.22
CA GLY A 307 6.02 9.86 -23.52
C GLY A 307 7.00 10.33 -22.45
N ARG A 308 7.05 11.65 -22.14
CA ARG A 308 7.90 12.19 -21.08
C ARG A 308 7.07 13.05 -20.14
N SER A 309 6.97 12.65 -18.90
CA SER A 309 6.16 13.36 -17.91
C SER A 309 6.87 13.45 -16.57
N ILE A 310 6.51 14.48 -15.83
CA ILE A 310 6.85 14.60 -14.42
C ILE A 310 5.55 14.72 -13.63
N GLN A 311 5.48 14.01 -12.52
CA GLN A 311 4.43 14.13 -11.55
C GLN A 311 5.04 14.55 -10.22
N LEU A 312 4.47 15.56 -9.61
CA LEU A 312 4.87 16.04 -8.28
C LEU A 312 3.65 15.98 -7.39
N THR A 313 3.79 15.36 -6.23
CA THR A 313 2.76 15.34 -5.19
C THR A 313 3.35 15.91 -3.92
N THR A 314 2.64 16.83 -3.29
CA THR A 314 3.00 17.35 -1.98
C THR A 314 1.77 17.40 -1.09
N GLY A 315 1.95 17.21 0.20
CA GLY A 315 0.82 17.23 1.11
C GLY A 315 1.19 17.20 2.58
N GLY A 316 0.21 17.61 3.38
CA GLY A 316 0.29 17.56 4.83
C GLY A 316 -0.81 16.66 5.39
N ARG A 317 -0.47 15.89 6.41
CA ARG A 317 -1.37 14.99 7.12
C ARG A 317 -1.27 15.25 8.61
N TRP A 318 -2.41 15.50 9.23
CA TRP A 318 -2.54 15.71 10.68
C TRP A 318 -3.28 14.53 11.26
N LEU A 319 -2.65 13.81 12.15
CA LEU A 319 -3.25 12.72 12.92
C LEU A 319 -3.43 13.18 14.36
N THR A 320 -4.63 13.03 14.90
CA THR A 320 -4.92 13.22 16.32
C THR A 320 -5.46 11.91 16.88
N GLN A 321 -4.78 11.35 17.85
CA GLN A 321 -5.20 10.14 18.53
C GLN A 321 -6.04 10.53 19.75
N THR A 322 -7.36 10.59 19.58
CA THR A 322 -8.28 11.07 20.62
C THR A 322 -8.50 10.06 21.77
N GLY A 323 -8.03 8.83 21.59
CA GLY A 323 -8.08 7.82 22.63
C GLY A 323 -6.76 7.65 23.40
N ARG A 324 -5.75 8.43 23.05
CA ARG A 324 -4.42 8.29 23.63
C ARG A 324 -3.85 9.65 24.01
N LYS A 325 -3.47 9.78 25.25
CA LYS A 325 -2.80 10.97 25.75
C LYS A 325 -1.29 10.84 25.60
N VAL A 326 -0.63 11.98 25.47
CA VAL A 326 0.84 12.06 25.62
C VAL A 326 1.20 11.66 27.04
N GLU A 327 2.26 10.87 27.19
CA GLU A 327 2.68 10.39 28.50
C GLU A 327 3.02 11.60 29.39
N ASN A 328 2.45 11.62 30.59
CA ASN A 328 2.60 12.68 31.60
C ASN A 328 1.95 14.04 31.23
N GLU A 329 1.10 14.08 30.20
CA GLU A 329 0.38 15.29 29.82
C GLU A 329 -1.13 15.04 29.70
N GLU A 330 -1.91 16.09 29.76
CA GLU A 330 -3.35 16.00 29.54
C GLU A 330 -3.72 15.99 28.05
N ASP A 331 -2.82 16.47 27.20
CA ASP A 331 -3.03 16.60 25.77
C ASP A 331 -3.05 15.24 25.05
N PHE A 332 -3.86 15.16 24.02
CA PHE A 332 -3.88 14.02 23.12
C PHE A 332 -2.65 14.01 22.21
N ARG A 333 -2.20 12.82 21.85
CA ARG A 333 -1.12 12.68 20.89
C ARG A 333 -1.54 13.23 19.52
N ARG A 334 -0.65 14.02 18.93
CA ARG A 334 -0.81 14.62 17.61
C ARG A 334 0.45 14.37 16.78
N ASP A 335 0.26 13.88 15.59
CA ASP A 335 1.36 13.71 14.62
C ASP A 335 1.07 14.59 13.41
N PHE A 336 2.09 15.25 12.91
CA PHE A 336 2.03 16.00 11.66
C PHE A 336 3.05 15.40 10.69
N GLN A 337 2.58 15.01 9.53
CA GLN A 337 3.42 14.45 8.49
C GLN A 337 3.36 15.33 7.25
N TRP A 338 4.52 15.69 6.74
CA TRP A 338 4.67 16.39 5.48
C TRP A 338 5.34 15.46 4.48
N GLN A 339 4.87 15.48 3.22
CA GLN A 339 5.42 14.60 2.19
C GLN A 339 5.58 15.32 0.86
N ILE A 340 6.63 14.94 0.14
CA ILE A 340 6.87 15.32 -1.25
C ILE A 340 7.22 14.03 -2.01
N GLU A 341 6.55 13.82 -3.14
CA GLU A 341 6.83 12.71 -4.04
C GLU A 341 7.02 13.26 -5.45
N ALA A 342 8.04 12.80 -6.16
CA ALA A 342 8.32 13.19 -7.53
C ALA A 342 8.53 11.94 -8.37
N GLU A 343 7.78 11.80 -9.44
CA GLU A 343 7.97 10.73 -10.44
C GLU A 343 8.36 11.37 -11.77
N LEU A 344 9.46 10.90 -12.34
CA LEU A 344 9.89 11.21 -13.69
C LEU A 344 9.69 9.96 -14.54
N ARG A 345 8.94 10.08 -15.62
CA ARG A 345 8.70 8.97 -16.53
C ARG A 345 9.22 9.34 -17.93
N TRP A 346 9.99 8.44 -18.50
CA TRP A 346 10.58 8.61 -19.83
C TRP A 346 10.32 7.35 -20.66
N ARG A 347 9.43 7.44 -21.62
CA ARG A 347 9.17 6.38 -22.58
C ARG A 347 10.25 6.38 -23.63
N LEU A 348 11.05 5.32 -23.68
CA LEU A 348 12.14 5.15 -24.64
C LEU A 348 11.61 4.73 -26.01
N ASN A 349 10.63 3.83 -26.02
CA ASN A 349 9.94 3.36 -27.21
C ASN A 349 8.56 2.80 -26.83
N GLN A 350 7.92 2.11 -27.74
CA GLN A 350 6.56 1.58 -27.48
C GLN A 350 6.53 0.56 -26.35
N LYS A 351 7.63 -0.15 -26.13
CA LYS A 351 7.69 -1.27 -25.16
C LYS A 351 8.41 -0.90 -23.87
N PHE A 352 9.35 0.06 -23.91
CA PHE A 352 10.22 0.34 -22.77
C PHE A 352 10.04 1.74 -22.24
N SER A 353 9.99 1.86 -20.92
CA SER A 353 10.02 3.12 -20.19
C SER A 353 10.99 3.05 -19.03
N LEU A 354 11.59 4.19 -18.71
CA LEU A 354 12.33 4.40 -17.47
C LEU A 354 11.47 5.23 -16.54
N ILE A 355 11.53 4.91 -15.25
CA ILE A 355 10.85 5.65 -14.19
C ILE A 355 11.89 5.93 -13.10
N ALA A 356 11.88 7.17 -12.63
CA ALA A 356 12.63 7.56 -11.43
C ALA A 356 11.64 8.15 -10.44
N ASP A 357 11.59 7.59 -9.25
CA ASP A 357 10.72 8.02 -8.17
C ASP A 357 11.58 8.50 -7.00
N TYR A 358 11.21 9.64 -6.46
CA TYR A 358 11.76 10.14 -5.22
C TYR A 358 10.64 10.46 -4.26
N ARG A 359 10.80 10.04 -3.01
CA ARG A 359 9.85 10.31 -1.95
C ARG A 359 10.56 10.82 -0.71
N TRP A 360 10.06 11.92 -0.19
CA TRP A 360 10.52 12.51 1.06
C TRP A 360 9.34 12.65 2.01
N ILE A 361 9.52 12.22 3.25
CA ILE A 361 8.52 12.32 4.30
C ILE A 361 9.20 12.85 5.55
N GLN A 362 8.56 13.80 6.20
CA GLN A 362 8.92 14.25 7.54
C GLN A 362 7.74 14.05 8.46
N ASN A 363 7.95 13.38 9.56
CA ASN A 363 6.94 13.21 10.62
C ASN A 363 7.39 13.90 11.89
N GLN A 364 6.47 14.60 12.53
CA GLN A 364 6.67 15.28 13.81
C GLN A 364 5.52 14.90 14.74
N THR A 365 5.85 14.56 15.97
CA THR A 365 4.87 14.23 17.00
C THR A 365 5.04 15.18 18.19
N ASN A 366 3.96 15.42 18.93
CA ASN A 366 4.04 16.09 20.23
C ASN A 366 4.42 15.13 21.38
N GLU A 367 4.72 13.87 21.06
CA GLU A 367 5.17 12.90 22.07
C GLU A 367 6.55 13.30 22.59
N THR A 368 6.67 13.52 23.90
CA THR A 368 7.87 14.03 24.56
C THR A 368 8.75 12.94 25.15
N VAL A 369 8.22 11.73 25.26
CA VAL A 369 8.94 10.62 25.88
C VAL A 369 10.06 10.13 24.97
N GLN A 370 11.28 10.08 25.51
CA GLN A 370 12.48 9.72 24.75
C GLN A 370 12.35 8.36 24.06
N ARG A 371 11.68 7.40 24.68
CA ARG A 371 11.49 6.06 24.09
C ARG A 371 10.62 6.08 22.82
N LEU A 372 9.86 7.17 22.57
CA LEU A 372 9.04 7.34 21.38
C LEU A 372 9.62 8.37 20.41
N SER A 373 10.87 8.79 20.60
CA SER A 373 11.55 9.75 19.72
C SER A 373 11.64 9.28 18.26
N PHE A 374 11.57 7.97 18.02
CA PHE A 374 11.55 7.41 16.66
C PHE A 374 10.32 7.86 15.85
N LEU A 375 9.27 8.37 16.51
CA LEU A 375 8.10 8.93 15.83
C LEU A 375 8.41 10.28 15.16
N ASN A 376 9.51 10.97 15.54
CA ASN A 376 10.03 12.12 14.83
C ASN A 376 11.10 11.64 13.84
N TYR A 377 10.80 11.65 12.55
CA TYR A 377 11.72 11.12 11.54
C TYR A 377 11.65 11.89 10.22
N VAL A 378 12.72 11.78 9.47
CA VAL A 378 12.78 12.14 8.06
C VAL A 378 13.09 10.86 7.27
N HIS A 379 12.34 10.62 6.24
CA HIS A 379 12.43 9.44 5.39
C HIS A 379 12.66 9.85 3.95
N ASN A 380 13.72 9.34 3.33
CA ASN A 380 14.01 9.51 1.91
C ASN A 380 14.00 8.15 1.22
N GLN A 381 13.35 8.09 0.09
CA GLN A 381 13.35 6.91 -0.75
C GLN A 381 13.59 7.32 -2.20
N LEU A 382 14.54 6.66 -2.85
CA LEU A 382 14.80 6.84 -4.27
C LEU A 382 14.68 5.49 -4.96
N GLN A 383 13.97 5.46 -6.07
CA GLN A 383 13.76 4.23 -6.84
C GLN A 383 13.95 4.50 -8.33
N LEU A 384 14.69 3.64 -9.00
CA LEU A 384 14.84 3.63 -10.45
C LEU A 384 14.26 2.34 -11.01
N ALA A 385 13.45 2.44 -12.05
CA ALA A 385 12.77 1.28 -12.62
C ALA A 385 12.84 1.26 -14.13
N VAL A 386 12.94 0.06 -14.67
CA VAL A 386 12.71 -0.23 -16.10
C VAL A 386 11.40 -0.96 -16.23
N VAL A 387 10.54 -0.49 -17.11
CA VAL A 387 9.22 -1.07 -17.34
C VAL A 387 9.14 -1.58 -18.78
N LEU A 388 8.76 -2.85 -18.92
CA LEU A 388 8.44 -3.47 -20.19
C LEU A 388 6.92 -3.66 -20.28
N VAL A 389 6.33 -3.21 -21.37
CA VAL A 389 4.87 -3.32 -21.63
C VAL A 389 4.65 -3.95 -23.00
N ASN A 390 3.63 -4.76 -23.11
CA ASN A 390 3.16 -5.33 -24.38
C ASN A 390 1.70 -4.98 -24.63
#